data_bd8e3c396abfeed1e1d9494431e2abdd
#
_entry.id   bd8e3c396abfeed1e1d9494431e2abdd
#
_cell.length_a   1.000
_cell.length_b   1.000
_cell.length_c   1.000
_cell.angle_alpha   90.00
_cell.angle_beta   90.00
_cell.angle_gamma   90.00
#
_symmetry.space_group_name_H-M   'P 1'
#
loop_
_entity.id
_entity.type
_entity.pdbx_description
1 polymer ?
#
loop_
_entity_poly.entity_id
_entity_poly.type
_entity_poly.pdbx_seq_one_letter_code
_entity_poly.pdbx_strand_id
1 'polypeptide(L)'
;RGVQTKIDYVTVDRVMVHYDIPFPEIMYDFYDKLKSMTKGYASLDYEIADYKAANLIKLNILINGDPVDALSVIVHKDQSYSRGRSLTEKLRKLIPRQQFDVAIQSAIGGKIVARETVKALRKDVTAKCYGGDISRKRKLLERQKEGKKRMKQVGAVEIPQEAFLAALKT
;
A
#
# COMPACT_ATOMS: atom_id res chain seq x y z
N ARG A 1 7.46 17.50 -3.12
CA ARG A 1 8.18 17.66 -4.42
C ARG A 1 7.90 19.01 -5.11
N GLY A 2 7.32 19.94 -4.38
CA GLY A 2 7.10 21.28 -4.89
C GLY A 2 8.41 22.06 -5.00
N VAL A 3 8.54 22.84 -6.07
CA VAL A 3 9.64 23.79 -6.26
C VAL A 3 9.07 25.20 -6.09
N GLN A 4 9.60 25.94 -5.11
CA GLN A 4 9.19 27.33 -4.91
C GLN A 4 9.69 28.19 -6.08
N THR A 5 8.77 28.92 -6.70
CA THR A 5 9.10 29.79 -7.84
C THR A 5 9.15 31.26 -7.47
N LYS A 6 8.25 31.70 -6.59
CA LYS A 6 8.14 33.14 -6.25
C LYS A 6 7.56 33.32 -4.84
N ILE A 7 7.88 34.46 -4.21
CA ILE A 7 7.21 34.94 -2.99
C ILE A 7 6.79 36.39 -3.27
N ASP A 8 5.51 36.67 -3.06
CA ASP A 8 4.94 38.01 -3.15
C ASP A 8 4.40 38.45 -1.78
N TYR A 9 4.82 39.60 -1.33
CA TYR A 9 4.28 40.25 -0.13
C TYR A 9 3.09 41.13 -0.53
N VAL A 10 1.89 40.61 -0.28
CA VAL A 10 0.65 41.33 -0.65
C VAL A 10 0.37 42.44 0.33
N THR A 11 0.59 42.20 1.62
CA THR A 11 0.53 43.21 2.72
C THR A 11 1.60 42.87 3.75
N VAL A 12 1.74 43.72 4.79
CA VAL A 12 2.70 43.45 5.88
C VAL A 12 2.47 42.09 6.55
N ASP A 13 1.22 41.64 6.61
CA ASP A 13 0.82 40.39 7.29
C ASP A 13 0.42 39.28 6.34
N ARG A 14 0.47 39.48 5.01
CA ARG A 14 0.06 38.52 3.99
C ARG A 14 1.14 38.27 2.97
N VAL A 15 1.51 37.00 2.86
CA VAL A 15 2.50 36.51 1.88
C VAL A 15 1.83 35.52 0.97
N MET A 16 2.04 35.66 -0.35
CA MET A 16 1.66 34.69 -1.35
C MET A 16 2.92 33.94 -1.79
N VAL A 17 2.91 32.64 -1.65
CA VAL A 17 4.05 31.80 -2.02
C VAL A 17 3.64 30.92 -3.20
N HIS A 18 4.39 31.00 -4.30
CA HIS A 18 4.12 30.26 -5.53
C HIS A 18 5.00 29.02 -5.60
N TYR A 19 4.38 27.91 -5.92
CA TYR A 19 5.06 26.62 -6.09
C TYR A 19 4.63 25.91 -7.37
N ASP A 20 5.57 25.33 -8.07
CA ASP A 20 5.27 24.27 -9.04
C ASP A 20 5.23 22.94 -8.32
N ILE A 21 4.06 22.33 -8.24
CA ILE A 21 3.84 21.08 -7.51
C ILE A 21 3.21 20.05 -8.45
N PRO A 22 3.68 18.79 -8.47
CA PRO A 22 3.02 17.73 -9.22
C PRO A 22 1.58 17.56 -8.75
N PHE A 23 0.62 17.59 -9.70
CA PHE A 23 -0.80 17.56 -9.41
C PHE A 23 -1.25 16.40 -8.46
N PRO A 24 -0.75 15.16 -8.59
CA PRO A 24 -1.09 14.09 -7.66
C PRO A 24 -0.74 14.35 -6.18
N GLU A 25 0.20 15.24 -5.90
CA GLU A 25 0.58 15.60 -4.51
C GLU A 25 -0.44 16.54 -3.86
N ILE A 26 -1.25 17.23 -4.66
CA ILE A 26 -2.27 18.19 -4.18
C ILE A 26 -3.65 17.52 -4.07
N MET A 27 -3.95 16.52 -4.90
CA MET A 27 -5.29 15.95 -5.09
C MET A 27 -5.95 15.39 -3.84
N TYR A 28 -5.15 14.83 -2.92
CA TYR A 28 -5.71 14.14 -1.75
C TYR A 28 -5.58 14.99 -0.48
N ASP A 29 -4.76 14.65 0.43
CA ASP A 29 -4.72 15.21 1.77
C ASP A 29 -4.00 16.58 1.90
N PHE A 30 -3.54 17.20 0.80
CA PHE A 30 -2.70 18.39 0.86
C PHE A 30 -3.41 19.58 1.49
N TYR A 31 -4.64 19.87 1.05
CA TYR A 31 -5.43 20.98 1.56
C TYR A 31 -5.73 20.84 3.04
N ASP A 32 -6.15 19.66 3.47
CA ASP A 32 -6.45 19.37 4.88
C ASP A 32 -5.21 19.50 5.77
N LYS A 33 -4.06 19.01 5.28
CA LYS A 33 -2.76 19.18 5.97
C LYS A 33 -2.36 20.65 6.06
N LEU A 34 -2.51 21.41 4.97
CA LEU A 34 -2.20 22.82 4.92
C LEU A 34 -3.05 23.60 5.95
N LYS A 35 -4.35 23.36 5.96
CA LYS A 35 -5.28 23.98 6.93
C LYS A 35 -4.95 23.60 8.37
N SER A 36 -4.69 22.32 8.61
CA SER A 36 -4.34 21.81 9.94
C SER A 36 -3.03 22.43 10.47
N MET A 37 -1.98 22.43 9.65
CA MET A 37 -0.67 22.97 10.04
C MET A 37 -0.69 24.47 10.28
N THR A 38 -1.51 25.21 9.54
CA THR A 38 -1.62 26.67 9.62
C THR A 38 -2.76 27.13 10.54
N LYS A 39 -3.39 26.23 11.29
CA LYS A 39 -4.56 26.55 12.15
C LYS A 39 -5.69 27.27 11.38
N GLY A 40 -5.86 26.96 10.09
CA GLY A 40 -6.88 27.52 9.22
C GLY A 40 -6.49 28.82 8.50
N TYR A 41 -5.33 29.41 8.76
CA TYR A 41 -4.95 30.69 8.17
C TYR A 41 -4.55 30.62 6.70
N ALA A 42 -3.88 29.54 6.25
CA ALA A 42 -3.51 29.42 4.86
C ALA A 42 -4.71 29.09 3.97
N SER A 43 -4.70 29.63 2.76
CA SER A 43 -5.58 29.26 1.65
C SER A 43 -4.75 28.73 0.50
N LEU A 44 -5.35 27.89 -0.34
CA LEU A 44 -4.74 27.31 -1.52
C LEU A 44 -5.56 27.73 -2.73
N ASP A 45 -4.88 28.25 -3.73
CA ASP A 45 -5.38 28.40 -5.08
C ASP A 45 -4.41 27.70 -6.04
N TYR A 46 -4.88 27.15 -7.18
CA TYR A 46 -4.01 26.47 -8.12
C TYR A 46 -4.45 26.66 -9.55
N GLU A 47 -3.47 26.67 -10.42
CA GLU A 47 -3.64 26.69 -11.86
C GLU A 47 -2.95 25.46 -12.45
N ILE A 48 -3.54 24.87 -13.51
CA ILE A 48 -2.92 23.75 -14.20
C ILE A 48 -1.85 24.31 -15.12
N ALA A 49 -0.60 23.99 -14.83
CA ALA A 49 0.56 24.30 -15.68
C ALA A 49 0.84 23.16 -16.68
N ASP A 50 1.87 23.35 -17.50
CA ASP A 50 2.32 22.38 -18.48
C ASP A 50 2.90 21.10 -17.88
N TYR A 51 2.93 20.04 -18.69
CA TYR A 51 3.58 18.78 -18.33
C TYR A 51 5.09 18.95 -18.18
N LYS A 52 5.65 18.51 -17.06
CA LYS A 52 7.09 18.51 -16.80
C LYS A 52 7.59 17.08 -16.66
N ALA A 53 8.77 16.81 -17.22
CA ALA A 53 9.43 15.51 -17.05
C ALA A 53 9.78 15.26 -15.57
N ALA A 54 9.47 14.08 -15.07
CA ALA A 54 9.76 13.66 -13.71
C ALA A 54 10.25 12.22 -13.69
N ASN A 55 11.04 11.86 -12.68
CA ASN A 55 11.58 10.51 -12.51
C ASN A 55 10.51 9.60 -11.88
N LEU A 56 9.55 9.18 -12.69
CA LEU A 56 8.41 8.36 -12.28
C LEU A 56 8.66 6.89 -12.61
N ILE A 57 8.18 6.01 -11.74
CA ILE A 57 8.24 4.56 -11.92
C ILE A 57 6.90 3.94 -11.58
N LYS A 58 6.59 2.81 -12.24
CA LYS A 58 5.43 1.99 -11.90
C LYS A 58 5.80 1.08 -10.72
N LEU A 59 5.06 1.24 -9.62
CA LEU A 59 5.10 0.35 -8.47
C LEU A 59 4.00 -0.70 -8.65
N ASN A 60 4.39 -1.93 -8.95
CA ASN A 60 3.48 -3.04 -9.12
C ASN A 60 3.13 -3.67 -7.77
N ILE A 61 1.87 -4.06 -7.59
CA ILE A 61 1.42 -4.85 -6.45
C ILE A 61 1.14 -6.28 -6.93
N LEU A 62 1.77 -7.23 -6.25
CA LEU A 62 1.57 -8.65 -6.52
C LEU A 62 0.88 -9.30 -5.32
N ILE A 63 -0.12 -10.11 -5.61
CA ILE A 63 -0.82 -10.93 -4.61
C ILE A 63 -0.61 -12.39 -4.95
N ASN A 64 0.05 -13.11 -4.05
CA ASN A 64 0.52 -14.49 -4.26
C ASN A 64 1.47 -14.70 -5.46
N GLY A 65 2.08 -13.63 -5.95
CA GLY A 65 2.95 -13.64 -7.13
C GLY A 65 2.29 -13.10 -8.39
N ASP A 66 0.95 -13.00 -8.41
CA ASP A 66 0.20 -12.49 -9.55
C ASP A 66 0.07 -10.96 -9.48
N PRO A 67 0.37 -10.23 -10.55
CA PRO A 67 0.25 -8.78 -10.57
C PRO A 67 -1.22 -8.35 -10.58
N VAL A 68 -1.54 -7.34 -9.77
CA VAL A 68 -2.87 -6.72 -9.70
C VAL A 68 -2.75 -5.29 -10.18
N ASP A 69 -3.03 -5.06 -11.46
CA ASP A 69 -2.84 -3.74 -12.08
C ASP A 69 -3.68 -2.64 -11.43
N ALA A 70 -4.89 -2.96 -10.98
CA ALA A 70 -5.79 -2.01 -10.30
C ALA A 70 -5.23 -1.49 -8.95
N LEU A 71 -4.25 -2.17 -8.35
CA LEU A 71 -3.55 -1.73 -7.14
C LEU A 71 -2.18 -1.12 -7.45
N SER A 72 -1.73 -1.19 -8.71
CA SER A 72 -0.46 -0.63 -9.14
C SER A 72 -0.55 0.89 -9.25
N VAL A 73 0.49 1.59 -8.83
CA VAL A 73 0.52 3.06 -8.78
C VAL A 73 1.79 3.60 -9.44
N ILE A 74 1.68 4.80 -10.02
CA ILE A 74 2.84 5.54 -10.52
C ILE A 74 3.33 6.44 -9.40
N VAL A 75 4.60 6.30 -9.03
CA VAL A 75 5.23 7.03 -7.94
C VAL A 75 6.57 7.60 -8.35
N HIS A 76 7.02 8.64 -7.65
CA HIS A 76 8.37 9.13 -7.83
C HIS A 76 9.39 8.11 -7.30
N LYS A 77 10.53 7.98 -7.99
CA LYS A 77 11.57 6.98 -7.67
C LYS A 77 11.99 7.03 -6.20
N ASP A 78 12.22 8.23 -5.66
CA ASP A 78 12.72 8.43 -4.28
C ASP A 78 11.70 8.01 -3.22
N GLN A 79 10.42 8.08 -3.53
CA GLN A 79 9.33 7.70 -2.62
C GLN A 79 8.88 6.25 -2.80
N SER A 80 9.36 5.57 -3.83
CA SER A 80 8.87 4.25 -4.22
C SER A 80 8.99 3.19 -3.13
N TYR A 81 10.09 3.21 -2.37
CA TYR A 81 10.29 2.26 -1.27
C TYR A 81 9.34 2.52 -0.10
N SER A 82 9.24 3.75 0.36
CA SER A 82 8.36 4.12 1.48
C SER A 82 6.90 3.92 1.14
N ARG A 83 6.47 4.32 -0.06
CA ARG A 83 5.11 4.09 -0.56
C ARG A 83 4.80 2.60 -0.75
N GLY A 84 5.73 1.84 -1.31
CA GLY A 84 5.57 0.39 -1.48
C GLY A 84 5.38 -0.33 -0.14
N ARG A 85 6.16 0.03 0.87
CA ARG A 85 6.04 -0.52 2.21
C ARG A 85 4.72 -0.11 2.88
N SER A 86 4.39 1.17 2.88
CA SER A 86 3.14 1.68 3.46
C SER A 86 1.91 1.03 2.83
N LEU A 87 1.90 0.89 1.49
CA LEU A 87 0.81 0.25 0.77
C LEU A 87 0.68 -1.24 1.11
N THR A 88 1.77 -2.00 1.15
CA THR A 88 1.71 -3.42 1.54
C THR A 88 1.24 -3.62 2.99
N GLU A 89 1.65 -2.75 3.91
CA GLU A 89 1.19 -2.75 5.31
C GLU A 89 -0.31 -2.43 5.42
N LYS A 90 -0.81 -1.44 4.65
CA LYS A 90 -2.24 -1.11 4.59
C LYS A 90 -3.05 -2.27 4.00
N LEU A 91 -2.62 -2.83 2.87
CA LEU A 91 -3.29 -3.96 2.24
C LEU A 91 -3.35 -5.20 3.14
N ARG A 92 -2.28 -5.47 3.90
CA ARG A 92 -2.28 -6.56 4.89
C ARG A 92 -3.37 -6.41 5.95
N LYS A 93 -3.73 -5.18 6.33
CA LYS A 93 -4.79 -4.92 7.32
C LYS A 93 -6.19 -5.04 6.72
N LEU A 94 -6.33 -4.71 5.43
CA LEU A 94 -7.62 -4.68 4.73
C LEU A 94 -8.01 -6.04 4.14
N ILE A 95 -7.03 -6.80 3.64
CA ILE A 95 -7.29 -8.12 3.06
C ILE A 95 -7.62 -9.12 4.17
N PRO A 96 -8.81 -9.75 4.15
CA PRO A 96 -9.23 -10.68 5.18
C PRO A 96 -8.39 -11.97 5.15
N ARG A 97 -8.25 -12.60 6.31
CA ARG A 97 -7.59 -13.91 6.42
C ARG A 97 -8.40 -14.96 5.69
N GLN A 98 -7.72 -15.73 4.86
CA GLN A 98 -8.32 -16.81 4.07
C GLN A 98 -7.81 -18.18 4.52
N GLN A 99 -8.19 -19.25 3.82
CA GLN A 99 -7.79 -20.63 4.15
C GLN A 99 -6.31 -20.92 3.89
N PHE A 100 -5.62 -20.03 3.15
CA PHE A 100 -4.20 -20.11 2.84
C PHE A 100 -3.50 -18.76 3.11
N ASP A 101 -2.18 -18.77 3.20
CA ASP A 101 -1.39 -17.56 3.40
C ASP A 101 -1.39 -16.72 2.12
N VAL A 102 -1.75 -15.44 2.24
CA VAL A 102 -1.73 -14.48 1.14
C VAL A 102 -0.48 -13.63 1.24
N ALA A 103 0.41 -13.75 0.26
CA ALA A 103 1.59 -12.91 0.14
C ALA A 103 1.25 -11.65 -0.64
N ILE A 104 1.49 -10.49 -0.04
CA ILE A 104 1.32 -9.17 -0.65
C ILE A 104 2.72 -8.61 -0.88
N GLN A 105 3.04 -8.23 -2.10
CA GLN A 105 4.36 -7.75 -2.45
C GLN A 105 4.24 -6.48 -3.29
N SER A 106 5.12 -5.51 -3.04
CA SER A 106 5.33 -4.41 -3.96
C SER A 106 6.63 -4.61 -4.72
N ALA A 107 6.62 -4.34 -6.02
CA ALA A 107 7.76 -4.54 -6.88
C ALA A 107 7.95 -3.38 -7.87
N ILE A 108 9.21 -3.09 -8.19
CA ILE A 108 9.62 -2.13 -9.20
C ILE A 108 10.36 -2.91 -10.29
N GLY A 109 9.80 -2.96 -11.48
CA GLY A 109 10.25 -3.90 -12.50
C GLY A 109 10.14 -5.34 -11.96
N GLY A 110 11.20 -6.11 -12.00
CA GLY A 110 11.25 -7.46 -11.43
C GLY A 110 11.69 -7.54 -9.96
N LYS A 111 12.07 -6.41 -9.32
CA LYS A 111 12.63 -6.38 -7.97
C LYS A 111 11.55 -6.12 -6.91
N ILE A 112 11.41 -7.04 -5.96
CA ILE A 112 10.53 -6.87 -4.80
C ILE A 112 11.14 -5.84 -3.84
N VAL A 113 10.37 -4.83 -3.48
CA VAL A 113 10.76 -3.70 -2.58
C VAL A 113 10.23 -3.91 -1.17
N ALA A 114 9.00 -4.43 -1.05
CA ALA A 114 8.41 -4.76 0.24
C ALA A 114 7.53 -6.02 0.13
N ARG A 115 7.39 -6.73 1.25
CA ARG A 115 6.56 -7.92 1.34
C ARG A 115 5.89 -8.01 2.69
N GLU A 116 4.59 -8.27 2.66
CA GLU A 116 3.78 -8.59 3.82
C GLU A 116 3.02 -9.90 3.59
N THR A 117 2.56 -10.53 4.66
CA THR A 117 1.83 -11.79 4.56
C THR A 117 0.62 -11.78 5.49
N VAL A 118 -0.56 -12.02 4.92
CA VAL A 118 -1.78 -12.30 5.68
C VAL A 118 -1.80 -13.79 5.98
N LYS A 119 -1.69 -14.15 7.27
CA LYS A 119 -1.64 -15.55 7.71
C LYS A 119 -2.98 -16.24 7.52
N ALA A 120 -2.97 -17.49 7.07
CA ALA A 120 -4.15 -18.32 6.90
C ALA A 120 -4.95 -18.49 8.20
N LEU A 121 -6.24 -18.72 8.07
CA LEU A 121 -7.06 -19.28 9.13
C LEU A 121 -6.58 -20.70 9.42
N ARG A 122 -6.34 -21.04 10.69
CA ARG A 122 -5.91 -22.37 11.12
C ARG A 122 -6.91 -22.97 12.06
N LYS A 123 -7.36 -24.19 11.75
CA LYS A 123 -8.08 -25.04 12.69
C LYS A 123 -7.03 -25.74 13.58
N ASP A 124 -7.28 -25.82 14.87
CA ASP A 124 -6.45 -26.63 15.76
C ASP A 124 -6.74 -28.11 15.51
N VAL A 125 -5.92 -28.73 14.67
CA VAL A 125 -6.04 -30.17 14.32
C VAL A 125 -5.46 -31.08 15.39
N THR A 126 -4.77 -30.51 16.38
CA THR A 126 -4.13 -31.26 17.48
C THR A 126 -4.92 -31.23 18.78
N ALA A 127 -6.02 -30.45 18.85
CA ALA A 127 -6.85 -30.28 20.06
C ALA A 127 -7.36 -31.59 20.67
N LYS A 128 -7.65 -32.59 19.82
CA LYS A 128 -8.12 -33.93 20.25
C LYS A 128 -7.01 -34.95 20.44
N CYS A 129 -5.74 -34.55 20.34
CA CYS A 129 -4.59 -35.43 20.57
C CYS A 129 -4.16 -35.35 22.02
N TYR A 130 -4.87 -36.04 22.91
CA TYR A 130 -4.48 -36.23 24.30
C TYR A 130 -3.34 -37.24 24.38
N GLY A 131 -2.26 -36.89 25.12
CA GLY A 131 -1.11 -37.77 25.31
C GLY A 131 0.09 -37.40 24.42
N GLY A 132 1.21 -38.03 24.69
CA GLY A 132 2.54 -37.67 24.22
C GLY A 132 2.90 -38.09 22.79
N ASP A 133 1.96 -38.52 21.95
CA ASP A 133 2.29 -38.96 20.57
C ASP A 133 2.65 -37.77 19.67
N ILE A 134 3.92 -37.39 19.74
CA ILE A 134 4.53 -36.31 18.97
C ILE A 134 4.46 -36.64 17.46
N SER A 135 4.60 -37.90 17.09
CA SER A 135 4.60 -38.34 15.68
C SER A 135 3.24 -38.10 15.05
N ARG A 136 2.15 -38.41 15.73
CA ARG A 136 0.78 -38.20 15.26
C ARG A 136 0.46 -36.70 15.13
N LYS A 137 0.84 -35.90 16.13
CA LYS A 137 0.68 -34.43 16.06
C LYS A 137 1.40 -33.83 14.87
N ARG A 138 2.65 -34.22 14.64
CA ARG A 138 3.47 -33.79 13.50
C ARG A 138 2.83 -34.16 12.15
N LYS A 139 2.36 -35.40 12.01
CA LYS A 139 1.67 -35.88 10.80
C LYS A 139 0.40 -35.07 10.49
N LEU A 140 -0.41 -34.73 11.50
CA LEU A 140 -1.61 -33.93 11.32
C LEU A 140 -1.29 -32.48 10.87
N LEU A 141 -0.25 -31.88 11.47
CA LEU A 141 0.22 -30.53 11.06
C LEU A 141 0.79 -30.51 9.64
N GLU A 142 1.52 -31.55 9.26
CA GLU A 142 2.07 -31.69 7.89
C GLU A 142 0.93 -31.83 6.86
N ARG A 143 -0.06 -32.69 7.11
CA ARG A 143 -1.26 -32.80 6.24
C ARG A 143 -2.03 -31.48 6.12
N GLN A 144 -2.18 -30.73 7.22
CA GLN A 144 -2.81 -29.41 7.18
C GLN A 144 -2.00 -28.43 6.32
N LYS A 145 -0.67 -28.42 6.46
CA LYS A 145 0.23 -27.58 5.66
C LYS A 145 0.14 -27.92 4.17
N GLU A 146 0.14 -29.20 3.83
CA GLU A 146 0.01 -29.67 2.45
C GLU A 146 -1.34 -29.30 1.83
N GLY A 147 -2.43 -29.50 2.56
CA GLY A 147 -3.77 -29.10 2.14
C GLY A 147 -3.86 -27.60 1.86
N LYS A 148 -3.27 -26.76 2.71
CA LYS A 148 -3.21 -25.30 2.48
C LYS A 148 -2.37 -24.92 1.26
N LYS A 149 -1.29 -25.65 1.01
CA LYS A 149 -0.46 -25.44 -0.21
C LYS A 149 -1.27 -25.74 -1.48
N ARG A 150 -2.07 -26.81 -1.49
CA ARG A 150 -2.97 -27.12 -2.62
C ARG A 150 -4.07 -26.08 -2.79
N MET A 151 -4.71 -25.64 -1.70
CA MET A 151 -5.72 -24.57 -1.73
C MET A 151 -5.17 -23.27 -2.30
N LYS A 152 -3.93 -22.91 -1.99
CA LYS A 152 -3.28 -21.71 -2.53
C LYS A 152 -3.09 -21.77 -4.05
N GLN A 153 -2.90 -22.95 -4.65
CA GLN A 153 -2.73 -23.10 -6.09
C GLN A 153 -4.03 -22.94 -6.88
N VAL A 154 -5.17 -23.20 -6.24
CA VAL A 154 -6.49 -23.19 -6.89
C VAL A 154 -7.35 -22.01 -6.45
N GLY A 155 -7.10 -21.48 -5.26
CA GLY A 155 -7.93 -20.43 -4.65
C GLY A 155 -7.63 -19.04 -5.21
N ALA A 156 -8.68 -18.32 -5.59
CA ALA A 156 -8.60 -16.88 -5.86
C ALA A 156 -8.54 -16.10 -4.54
N VAL A 157 -7.81 -14.98 -4.53
CA VAL A 157 -7.75 -14.08 -3.38
C VAL A 157 -8.85 -13.04 -3.52
N GLU A 158 -9.74 -12.98 -2.55
CA GLU A 158 -10.74 -11.93 -2.49
C GLU A 158 -10.11 -10.63 -1.99
N ILE A 159 -10.21 -9.58 -2.81
CA ILE A 159 -9.69 -8.25 -2.51
C ILE A 159 -10.88 -7.33 -2.26
N PRO A 160 -11.05 -6.80 -1.04
CA PRO A 160 -12.17 -5.91 -0.73
C PRO A 160 -12.02 -4.56 -1.44
N GLN A 161 -13.14 -3.89 -1.66
CA GLN A 161 -13.17 -2.60 -2.36
C GLN A 161 -12.33 -1.51 -1.65
N GLU A 162 -12.28 -1.55 -0.33
CA GLU A 162 -11.47 -0.63 0.49
C GLU A 162 -9.97 -0.71 0.16
N ALA A 163 -9.48 -1.86 -0.31
CA ALA A 163 -8.09 -2.02 -0.71
C ALA A 163 -7.73 -1.15 -1.92
N PHE A 164 -8.63 -1.00 -2.88
CA PHE A 164 -8.45 -0.14 -4.05
C PHE A 164 -8.44 1.33 -3.65
N LEU A 165 -9.35 1.74 -2.76
CA LEU A 165 -9.38 3.11 -2.23
C LEU A 165 -8.11 3.42 -1.41
N ALA A 166 -7.59 2.45 -0.66
CA ALA A 166 -6.35 2.62 0.09
C ALA A 166 -5.13 2.80 -0.82
N ALA A 167 -5.11 2.16 -1.99
CA ALA A 167 -4.05 2.34 -2.98
C ALA A 167 -4.02 3.77 -3.54
N LEU A 168 -5.19 4.38 -3.75
CA LEU A 168 -5.31 5.75 -4.25
C LEU A 168 -4.86 6.80 -3.21
N LYS A 169 -5.09 6.53 -1.91
CA LYS A 169 -4.75 7.45 -0.80
C LYS A 169 -3.34 7.25 -0.23
N THR A 170 -2.49 6.51 -0.89
CA THR A 170 -1.10 6.26 -0.48
C THR A 170 -0.16 7.11 -1.27
#